data_3483e6aca879ece275096aae7b725644
#
_entry.id   3483e6aca879ece275096aae7b725644
#
_cell.length_a   1.000
_cell.length_b   1.000
_cell.length_c   1.000
_cell.angle_alpha   90.00
_cell.angle_beta   90.00
_cell.angle_gamma   90.00
#
_symmetry.space_group_name_H-M   'P 1'
#
loop_
_entity.id
_entity.type
_entity.pdbx_description
1 polymer ?
#
loop_
_entity_poly.entity_id
_entity_poly.type
_entity_poly.pdbx_seq_one_letter_code
_entity_poly.pdbx_strand_id
1 'polypeptide(L)'
;LVTVGNNVPRTGHHIYNGTAWVNEGILHESEARTNLLTYSNEFTNGDWAKTNLTATANQATGPDGTVSAAEIGVSTPPANSYAIRYATNTSGALSYFVKENTERFFLIVRGSYGAGDWAIFDLNTGTVSKSPTHSGSSAEMVPMGNGWYRCVLQSTQTTNINAFSVSGSGTDNTTGTSGTVYLWGAQFEAGSTPSSYIPTTSATATRAAETLTVPAANLPYDNTNMSIQ
;
A
#
# COMPACT_ATOMS: atom_id res chain seq x y z
N LEU A 1 -10.70 -10.88 -2.65
CA LEU A 1 -10.77 -9.50 -3.19
C LEU A 1 -12.13 -8.91 -2.87
N VAL A 2 -12.16 -7.83 -2.13
CA VAL A 2 -13.42 -7.20 -1.76
C VAL A 2 -13.79 -6.20 -2.84
N THR A 3 -14.83 -6.49 -3.58
CA THR A 3 -15.43 -5.52 -4.52
C THR A 3 -16.01 -4.38 -3.70
N VAL A 4 -15.55 -3.16 -3.94
CA VAL A 4 -15.98 -1.97 -3.23
C VAL A 4 -17.41 -1.65 -3.64
N GLY A 5 -18.38 -1.96 -2.77
CA GLY A 5 -19.71 -1.36 -2.86
C GLY A 5 -19.62 0.07 -2.30
N ASN A 6 -20.20 1.04 -3.01
CA ASN A 6 -20.24 2.41 -2.51
C ASN A 6 -21.08 2.50 -1.22
N ASN A 7 -20.50 2.99 -0.14
CA ASN A 7 -21.13 3.36 1.13
C ASN A 7 -21.77 2.22 1.94
N VAL A 8 -21.43 0.96 1.67
CA VAL A 8 -21.93 -0.19 2.44
C VAL A 8 -20.79 -1.07 2.94
N PRO A 9 -20.90 -1.63 4.15
CA PRO A 9 -19.93 -2.58 4.67
C PRO A 9 -19.80 -3.80 3.77
N ARG A 10 -18.61 -4.34 3.69
CA ARG A 10 -18.30 -5.48 2.83
C ARG A 10 -18.40 -6.77 3.63
N THR A 11 -19.35 -7.64 3.25
CA THR A 11 -19.49 -8.97 3.84
C THR A 11 -18.53 -9.95 3.23
N GLY A 12 -18.18 -11.00 3.98
CA GLY A 12 -17.23 -12.02 3.51
C GLY A 12 -15.81 -11.48 3.38
N HIS A 13 -15.43 -10.56 4.25
CA HIS A 13 -14.06 -10.08 4.32
C HIS A 13 -13.12 -11.20 4.75
N HIS A 14 -12.06 -11.41 3.99
CA HIS A 14 -11.03 -12.40 4.30
C HIS A 14 -9.68 -11.69 4.46
N ILE A 15 -8.94 -12.12 5.45
CA ILE A 15 -7.51 -11.78 5.61
C ILE A 15 -6.65 -12.99 5.34
N TYR A 16 -5.43 -12.79 4.87
CA TYR A 16 -4.45 -13.84 4.76
C TYR A 16 -3.60 -13.88 6.03
N ASN A 17 -3.68 -14.97 6.80
CA ASN A 17 -3.00 -15.10 8.10
C ASN A 17 -1.55 -15.59 8.00
N GLY A 18 -0.96 -15.58 6.81
CA GLY A 18 0.36 -16.12 6.52
C GLY A 18 0.34 -17.55 5.96
N THR A 19 -0.80 -18.26 6.08
CA THR A 19 -0.93 -19.66 5.63
C THR A 19 -2.18 -19.85 4.76
N ALA A 20 -3.30 -19.23 5.14
CA ALA A 20 -4.59 -19.39 4.47
C ALA A 20 -5.40 -18.09 4.51
N TRP A 21 -6.37 -17.98 3.61
CA TRP A 21 -7.40 -16.93 3.66
C TRP A 21 -8.44 -17.30 4.72
N VAL A 22 -8.60 -16.46 5.74
CA VAL A 22 -9.53 -16.64 6.85
C VAL A 22 -10.64 -15.59 6.74
N ASN A 23 -11.89 -16.02 6.91
CA ASN A 23 -13.04 -15.11 6.92
C ASN A 23 -13.09 -14.35 8.25
N GLU A 24 -12.99 -13.02 8.19
CA GLU A 24 -13.08 -12.11 9.33
C GLU A 24 -14.48 -11.46 9.47
N GLY A 25 -15.42 -11.85 8.60
CA GLY A 25 -16.81 -11.39 8.66
C GLY A 25 -17.09 -10.13 7.85
N ILE A 26 -17.30 -9.00 8.51
CA ILE A 26 -17.67 -7.73 7.87
C ILE A 26 -16.52 -6.74 8.01
N LEU A 27 -16.04 -6.21 6.88
CA LEU A 27 -15.17 -5.04 6.88
C LEU A 27 -16.05 -3.78 6.82
N HIS A 28 -15.96 -2.95 7.85
CA HIS A 28 -16.64 -1.65 7.94
C HIS A 28 -15.60 -0.53 8.07
N GLU A 29 -15.52 0.32 7.06
CA GLU A 29 -14.63 1.47 7.04
C GLU A 29 -15.44 2.75 7.24
N SER A 30 -15.56 3.17 8.50
CA SER A 30 -16.40 4.28 8.94
C SER A 30 -15.87 5.67 8.57
N GLU A 31 -14.67 5.76 8.01
CA GLU A 31 -14.06 7.03 7.60
C GLU A 31 -13.96 7.13 6.09
N ALA A 32 -14.24 8.33 5.57
CA ALA A 32 -13.89 8.66 4.19
C ALA A 32 -12.37 8.77 4.06
N ARG A 33 -11.80 8.12 3.06
CA ARG A 33 -10.36 8.12 2.78
C ARG A 33 -10.09 8.45 1.32
N THR A 34 -9.02 9.18 1.08
CA THR A 34 -8.61 9.62 -0.26
C THR A 34 -7.22 9.09 -0.58
N ASN A 35 -7.09 8.37 -1.69
CA ASN A 35 -5.79 8.11 -2.27
C ASN A 35 -5.29 9.38 -2.95
N LEU A 36 -4.26 9.98 -2.39
CA LEU A 36 -3.65 11.24 -2.84
C LEU A 36 -2.65 11.06 -3.99
N LEU A 37 -2.31 9.81 -4.34
CA LEU A 37 -1.51 9.50 -5.53
C LEU A 37 -2.44 9.33 -6.72
N THR A 38 -2.08 9.89 -7.87
CA THR A 38 -2.71 9.60 -9.14
C THR A 38 -1.96 8.51 -9.88
N TYR A 39 -2.61 7.84 -10.85
CA TYR A 39 -2.03 6.73 -11.62
C TYR A 39 -1.51 5.61 -10.71
N SER A 40 -2.33 5.21 -9.74
CA SER A 40 -1.93 4.33 -8.64
C SER A 40 -1.51 2.92 -9.06
N ASN A 41 -1.82 2.50 -10.29
CA ASN A 41 -1.38 1.23 -10.87
C ASN A 41 -0.74 1.39 -12.26
N GLU A 42 -0.48 2.61 -12.69
CA GLU A 42 0.10 2.93 -14.00
C GLU A 42 1.54 3.42 -13.86
N PHE A 43 2.45 2.59 -13.34
CA PHE A 43 3.84 2.97 -13.05
C PHE A 43 4.67 3.32 -14.30
N THR A 44 4.18 2.97 -15.49
CA THR A 44 4.76 3.39 -16.77
C THR A 44 4.44 4.85 -17.11
N ASN A 45 3.40 5.42 -16.50
CA ASN A 45 2.99 6.80 -16.73
C ASN A 45 4.12 7.79 -16.40
N GLY A 46 4.25 8.85 -17.20
CA GLY A 46 5.29 9.87 -17.05
C GLY A 46 5.22 10.67 -15.76
N ASP A 47 4.05 10.71 -15.12
CA ASP A 47 3.84 11.35 -13.83
C ASP A 47 4.57 10.64 -12.68
N TRP A 48 4.95 9.39 -12.85
CA TRP A 48 5.95 8.71 -12.04
C TRP A 48 7.34 9.11 -12.56
N ALA A 49 7.94 10.14 -11.97
CA ALA A 49 9.29 10.59 -12.33
C ALA A 49 10.31 9.50 -11.96
N LYS A 50 10.84 8.82 -12.96
CA LYS A 50 11.78 7.70 -12.82
C LYS A 50 13.21 8.15 -13.09
N THR A 51 14.12 7.78 -12.18
CA THR A 51 15.57 7.95 -12.35
C THR A 51 16.21 6.57 -12.28
N ASN A 52 16.90 6.14 -13.32
CA ASN A 52 17.57 4.84 -13.44
C ASN A 52 16.67 3.64 -13.06
N LEU A 53 15.36 3.78 -13.24
CA LEU A 53 14.37 2.77 -12.92
C LEU A 53 13.49 2.51 -14.14
N THR A 54 13.26 1.24 -14.43
CA THR A 54 12.35 0.78 -15.48
C THR A 54 11.03 0.32 -14.89
N ALA A 55 9.97 0.50 -15.65
CA ALA A 55 8.65 -0.05 -15.33
C ALA A 55 8.04 -0.64 -16.59
N THR A 56 7.60 -1.89 -16.52
CA THR A 56 6.90 -2.58 -17.61
C THR A 56 5.54 -3.04 -17.10
N ALA A 57 4.47 -2.60 -17.73
CA ALA A 57 3.11 -2.91 -17.28
C ALA A 57 2.73 -4.38 -17.57
N ASN A 58 1.78 -4.90 -16.79
CA ASN A 58 1.09 -6.18 -17.02
C ASN A 58 2.04 -7.39 -17.12
N GLN A 59 2.99 -7.49 -16.17
CA GLN A 59 3.99 -8.56 -16.15
C GLN A 59 3.63 -9.70 -15.18
N ALA A 60 2.71 -9.47 -14.25
CA ALA A 60 2.26 -10.49 -13.32
C ALA A 60 0.79 -10.33 -12.92
N THR A 61 0.19 -11.42 -12.41
CA THR A 61 -1.13 -11.36 -11.79
C THR A 61 -1.04 -10.58 -10.49
N GLY A 62 -1.75 -9.47 -10.43
CA GLY A 62 -1.85 -8.61 -9.26
C GLY A 62 -2.73 -9.17 -8.14
N PRO A 63 -2.80 -8.48 -7.00
CA PRO A 63 -3.71 -8.84 -5.91
C PRO A 63 -5.19 -8.83 -6.29
N ASP A 64 -5.55 -8.13 -7.37
CA ASP A 64 -6.90 -8.09 -7.94
C ASP A 64 -7.27 -9.36 -8.74
N GLY A 65 -6.32 -10.28 -8.94
CA GLY A 65 -6.50 -11.52 -9.70
C GLY A 65 -6.37 -11.33 -11.22
N THR A 66 -6.06 -10.15 -11.70
CA THR A 66 -5.84 -9.85 -13.12
C THR A 66 -4.35 -9.67 -13.44
N VAL A 67 -3.96 -9.79 -14.71
CA VAL A 67 -2.59 -9.48 -15.15
C VAL A 67 -2.46 -7.95 -15.25
N SER A 68 -2.19 -7.33 -14.12
CA SER A 68 -2.19 -5.87 -13.94
C SER A 68 -0.97 -5.32 -13.19
N ALA A 69 -0.14 -6.19 -12.61
CA ALA A 69 1.06 -5.76 -11.90
C ALA A 69 2.18 -5.39 -12.86
N ALA A 70 2.91 -4.31 -12.52
CA ALA A 70 4.09 -3.90 -13.26
C ALA A 70 5.35 -4.61 -12.75
N GLU A 71 6.28 -4.91 -13.64
CA GLU A 71 7.65 -5.23 -13.27
C GLU A 71 8.46 -3.94 -13.15
N ILE A 72 9.15 -3.81 -12.01
CA ILE A 72 10.01 -2.68 -11.68
C ILE A 72 11.44 -3.18 -11.55
N GLY A 73 12.36 -2.55 -12.27
CA GLY A 73 13.77 -2.89 -12.22
C GLY A 73 14.66 -1.66 -12.27
N VAL A 74 15.97 -1.88 -12.11
CA VAL A 74 17.00 -0.83 -12.23
C VAL A 74 17.63 -0.89 -13.61
N SER A 75 17.62 0.23 -14.33
CA SER A 75 18.12 0.28 -15.71
C SER A 75 19.64 0.27 -15.80
N THR A 76 20.34 0.81 -14.78
CA THR A 76 21.81 0.98 -14.83
C THR A 76 22.40 0.82 -13.42
N PRO A 77 22.62 -0.40 -12.90
CA PRO A 77 23.33 -0.61 -11.64
C PRO A 77 24.81 -0.22 -11.78
N PRO A 78 25.47 0.31 -10.71
CA PRO A 78 25.00 0.56 -9.35
C PRO A 78 24.49 1.99 -9.10
N ALA A 79 23.84 2.63 -10.06
CA ALA A 79 23.37 4.00 -9.92
C ALA A 79 22.19 4.12 -8.93
N ASN A 80 22.04 5.29 -8.32
CA ASN A 80 20.81 5.60 -7.58
C ASN A 80 19.59 5.47 -8.47
N SER A 81 18.64 4.67 -8.05
CA SER A 81 17.40 4.40 -8.79
C SER A 81 16.20 4.66 -7.90
N TYR A 82 15.20 5.33 -8.44
CA TYR A 82 13.94 5.59 -7.75
C TYR A 82 12.84 6.03 -8.70
N ALA A 83 11.61 5.85 -8.28
CA ALA A 83 10.47 6.53 -8.87
C ALA A 83 9.83 7.43 -7.81
N ILE A 84 9.47 8.64 -8.19
CA ILE A 84 8.82 9.63 -7.34
C ILE A 84 7.44 9.96 -7.90
N ARG A 85 6.45 10.00 -7.00
CA ARG A 85 5.15 10.63 -7.26
C ARG A 85 4.94 11.74 -6.25
N TYR A 86 4.69 12.94 -6.76
CA TYR A 86 4.36 14.07 -5.91
C TYR A 86 2.87 14.04 -5.57
N ALA A 87 2.56 14.32 -4.30
CA ALA A 87 1.20 14.41 -3.79
C ALA A 87 1.05 15.66 -2.92
N THR A 88 -0.08 15.80 -2.23
CA THR A 88 -0.30 16.89 -1.26
C THR A 88 0.76 16.82 -0.15
N ASN A 89 1.26 17.99 0.25
CA ASN A 89 2.25 18.13 1.31
C ASN A 89 1.60 17.87 2.69
N THR A 90 1.64 16.63 3.14
CA THR A 90 1.07 16.19 4.42
C THR A 90 1.83 14.99 4.96
N SER A 91 1.68 14.67 6.24
CA SER A 91 2.06 13.39 6.82
C SER A 91 1.03 12.31 6.48
N GLY A 92 1.40 11.03 6.57
CA GLY A 92 0.44 9.97 6.28
C GLY A 92 1.06 8.61 6.02
N ALA A 93 0.21 7.69 5.58
CA ALA A 93 0.58 6.31 5.26
C ALA A 93 0.74 6.12 3.75
N LEU A 94 1.96 5.75 3.34
CA LEU A 94 2.30 5.37 1.97
C LEU A 94 2.39 3.85 1.87
N SER A 95 1.66 3.25 0.95
CA SER A 95 1.66 1.80 0.79
C SER A 95 1.71 1.37 -0.67
N TYR A 96 2.31 0.21 -0.89
CA TYR A 96 2.40 -0.49 -2.17
C TYR A 96 2.16 -1.97 -1.95
N PHE A 97 1.59 -2.65 -2.94
CA PHE A 97 1.57 -4.10 -2.99
C PHE A 97 2.78 -4.56 -3.80
N VAL A 98 3.60 -5.40 -3.21
CA VAL A 98 4.89 -5.82 -3.77
C VAL A 98 5.02 -7.33 -3.70
N LYS A 99 5.61 -7.91 -4.73
CA LYS A 99 5.98 -9.32 -4.78
C LYS A 99 7.40 -9.47 -5.30
N GLU A 100 8.16 -10.36 -4.68
CA GLU A 100 9.49 -10.74 -5.14
C GLU A 100 9.43 -11.29 -6.58
N ASN A 101 10.38 -10.86 -7.41
CA ASN A 101 10.67 -11.50 -8.69
C ASN A 101 12.11 -12.01 -8.66
N THR A 102 13.09 -11.18 -8.96
CA THR A 102 14.51 -11.53 -8.88
C THR A 102 15.25 -10.73 -7.81
N GLU A 103 14.58 -9.71 -7.23
CA GLU A 103 15.12 -8.94 -6.11
C GLU A 103 14.27 -9.14 -4.85
N ARG A 104 14.99 -9.25 -3.73
CA ARG A 104 14.44 -9.53 -2.41
C ARG A 104 13.99 -8.29 -1.67
N PHE A 105 14.68 -7.17 -1.85
CA PHE A 105 14.44 -5.98 -1.03
C PHE A 105 13.72 -4.87 -1.78
N PHE A 106 12.70 -4.31 -1.14
CA PHE A 106 11.94 -3.17 -1.64
C PHE A 106 12.07 -1.99 -0.69
N LEU A 107 12.32 -0.79 -1.22
CA LEU A 107 12.50 0.43 -0.46
C LEU A 107 11.34 1.39 -0.69
N ILE A 108 10.78 1.92 0.39
CA ILE A 108 9.83 3.04 0.36
C ILE A 108 10.47 4.25 1.04
N VAL A 109 10.28 5.44 0.46
CA VAL A 109 10.82 6.70 0.98
C VAL A 109 9.73 7.77 1.00
N ARG A 110 9.67 8.52 2.10
CA ARG A 110 8.88 9.75 2.25
C ARG A 110 9.84 10.91 2.50
N GLY A 111 9.87 11.88 1.58
CA GLY A 111 10.81 13.00 1.64
C GLY A 111 12.09 12.75 0.86
N SER A 112 13.13 13.52 1.18
CA SER A 112 14.41 13.43 0.48
C SER A 112 15.18 12.17 0.86
N TYR A 113 15.84 11.54 -0.12
CA TYR A 113 16.78 10.47 0.14
C TYR A 113 17.84 10.91 1.15
N GLY A 114 18.08 10.11 2.19
CA GLY A 114 19.05 10.37 3.26
C GLY A 114 18.54 11.22 4.42
N ALA A 115 17.54 12.07 4.23
CA ALA A 115 16.96 12.93 5.28
C ALA A 115 15.47 12.66 5.56
N GLY A 116 14.80 11.95 4.67
CA GLY A 116 13.39 11.57 4.82
C GLY A 116 13.21 10.30 5.65
N ASP A 117 11.95 9.93 5.86
CA ASP A 117 11.60 8.59 6.34
C ASP A 117 11.78 7.56 5.24
N TRP A 118 12.35 6.43 5.58
CA TRP A 118 12.45 5.31 4.66
C TRP A 118 12.37 3.97 5.41
N ALA A 119 11.90 2.97 4.72
CA ALA A 119 11.80 1.61 5.22
C ALA A 119 12.18 0.61 4.12
N ILE A 120 12.82 -0.49 4.51
CA ILE A 120 13.16 -1.60 3.62
C ILE A 120 12.34 -2.82 4.04
N PHE A 121 11.78 -3.46 3.04
CA PHE A 121 10.94 -4.64 3.16
C PHE A 121 11.64 -5.84 2.53
N ASP A 122 11.75 -6.92 3.28
CA ASP A 122 12.31 -8.19 2.85
C ASP A 122 11.18 -9.09 2.33
N LEU A 123 11.06 -9.16 1.02
CA LEU A 123 9.99 -9.90 0.34
C LEU A 123 10.13 -11.43 0.47
N ASN A 124 11.34 -11.91 0.75
CA ASN A 124 11.60 -13.34 0.94
C ASN A 124 11.13 -13.83 2.31
N THR A 125 11.36 -13.02 3.37
CA THR A 125 10.98 -13.40 4.74
C THR A 125 9.64 -12.82 5.19
N GLY A 126 9.08 -11.85 4.44
CA GLY A 126 7.84 -11.17 4.82
C GLY A 126 7.99 -10.25 6.03
N THR A 127 9.16 -9.64 6.20
CA THR A 127 9.48 -8.80 7.36
C THR A 127 9.98 -7.42 6.97
N VAL A 128 9.82 -6.45 7.88
CA VAL A 128 10.46 -5.14 7.76
C VAL A 128 11.93 -5.30 8.12
N SER A 129 12.82 -5.21 7.13
CA SER A 129 14.27 -5.33 7.31
C SER A 129 14.88 -4.07 7.93
N LYS A 130 14.34 -2.89 7.60
CA LYS A 130 14.73 -1.60 8.16
C LYS A 130 13.53 -0.71 8.37
N SER A 131 13.33 -0.27 9.61
CA SER A 131 12.26 0.69 9.98
C SER A 131 12.74 2.14 9.90
N PRO A 132 11.83 3.10 9.71
CA PRO A 132 12.15 4.53 9.76
C PRO A 132 12.69 4.94 11.14
N THR A 133 13.45 6.02 11.18
CA THR A 133 14.11 6.50 12.40
C THR A 133 13.46 7.74 13.02
N HIS A 134 12.58 8.44 12.30
CA HIS A 134 11.89 9.60 12.83
C HIS A 134 10.83 9.19 13.86
N SER A 135 10.76 9.97 14.94
CA SER A 135 9.81 9.73 16.02
C SER A 135 8.36 9.72 15.53
N GLY A 136 7.61 8.72 15.92
CA GLY A 136 6.22 8.51 15.52
C GLY A 136 6.02 7.93 14.11
N SER A 137 7.10 7.71 13.35
CA SER A 137 7.04 6.98 12.08
C SER A 137 7.21 5.49 12.29
N SER A 138 6.58 4.68 11.45
CA SER A 138 6.63 3.21 11.53
C SER A 138 6.56 2.56 10.15
N ALA A 139 6.90 1.29 10.09
CA ALA A 139 6.73 0.47 8.89
C ALA A 139 6.08 -0.86 9.24
N GLU A 140 5.25 -1.35 8.33
CA GLU A 140 4.52 -2.60 8.48
C GLU A 140 4.51 -3.36 7.16
N MET A 141 4.51 -4.69 7.22
CA MET A 141 4.42 -5.58 6.08
C MET A 141 3.32 -6.60 6.31
N VAL A 142 2.27 -6.52 5.50
CA VAL A 142 1.06 -7.35 5.64
C VAL A 142 1.03 -8.39 4.53
N PRO A 143 1.00 -9.70 4.85
CA PRO A 143 0.91 -10.75 3.85
C PRO A 143 -0.46 -10.73 3.16
N MET A 144 -0.44 -10.82 1.81
CA MET A 144 -1.64 -10.74 0.96
C MET A 144 -1.89 -12.03 0.16
N GLY A 145 -1.17 -13.10 0.48
CA GLY A 145 -1.23 -14.37 -0.25
C GLY A 145 -0.51 -14.36 -1.59
N ASN A 146 -0.23 -15.56 -2.13
CA ASN A 146 0.43 -15.74 -3.43
C ASN A 146 1.79 -15.02 -3.57
N GLY A 147 2.50 -14.80 -2.45
CA GLY A 147 3.79 -14.09 -2.42
C GLY A 147 3.67 -12.57 -2.47
N TRP A 148 2.46 -12.01 -2.46
CA TRP A 148 2.21 -10.58 -2.34
C TRP A 148 2.24 -10.11 -0.90
N TYR A 149 2.81 -8.93 -0.70
CA TYR A 149 2.80 -8.20 0.56
C TYR A 149 2.32 -6.78 0.34
N ARG A 150 1.53 -6.24 1.27
CA ARG A 150 1.31 -4.82 1.36
C ARG A 150 2.40 -4.21 2.26
N CYS A 151 3.31 -3.46 1.66
CA CYS A 151 4.39 -2.74 2.34
C CYS A 151 3.90 -1.34 2.68
N VAL A 152 3.96 -0.96 3.95
CA VAL A 152 3.42 0.31 4.46
C VAL A 152 4.53 1.08 5.17
N LEU A 153 4.70 2.35 4.79
CA LEU A 153 5.49 3.33 5.53
C LEU A 153 4.54 4.41 6.05
N GLN A 154 4.32 4.42 7.36
CA GLN A 154 3.66 5.50 8.04
C GLN A 154 4.72 6.55 8.41
N SER A 155 4.54 7.79 7.96
CA SER A 155 5.49 8.87 8.16
C SER A 155 4.82 10.08 8.80
N THR A 156 5.45 10.60 9.84
CA THR A 156 5.07 11.86 10.48
C THR A 156 5.60 13.08 9.74
N GLN A 157 6.45 12.88 8.73
CA GLN A 157 6.99 13.97 7.93
C GLN A 157 5.96 14.59 7.00
N THR A 158 5.86 15.90 7.05
CA THR A 158 5.07 16.71 6.12
C THR A 158 5.89 16.95 4.86
N THR A 159 5.61 16.19 3.81
CA THR A 159 6.31 16.26 2.53
C THR A 159 5.38 15.85 1.39
N ASN A 160 5.66 16.34 0.18
CA ASN A 160 4.95 15.94 -1.02
C ASN A 160 5.65 14.80 -1.79
N ILE A 161 6.84 14.37 -1.36
CA ILE A 161 7.63 13.34 -2.03
C ILE A 161 7.22 11.96 -1.52
N ASN A 162 6.74 11.13 -2.42
CA ASN A 162 6.43 9.72 -2.23
C ASN A 162 7.25 8.93 -3.23
N ALA A 163 8.18 8.12 -2.75
CA ALA A 163 9.12 7.43 -3.61
C ALA A 163 9.24 5.96 -3.25
N PHE A 164 9.64 5.17 -4.23
CA PHE A 164 10.04 3.78 -4.05
C PHE A 164 11.26 3.44 -4.90
N SER A 165 11.92 2.36 -4.53
CA SER A 165 13.00 1.75 -5.32
C SER A 165 13.08 0.24 -5.08
N VAL A 166 13.82 -0.42 -5.92
CA VAL A 166 14.35 -1.77 -5.70
C VAL A 166 15.70 -1.62 -5.01
N SER A 167 15.91 -2.32 -3.90
CA SER A 167 17.12 -2.20 -3.08
C SER A 167 17.93 -3.48 -3.14
N GLY A 168 19.25 -3.36 -3.32
CA GLY A 168 20.19 -4.47 -3.20
C GLY A 168 20.66 -4.73 -1.76
N SER A 169 20.14 -3.97 -0.78
CA SER A 169 20.53 -4.08 0.62
C SER A 169 19.31 -4.10 1.54
N GLY A 170 19.39 -4.91 2.59
CA GLY A 170 18.38 -4.94 3.65
C GLY A 170 18.64 -3.96 4.80
N THR A 171 19.71 -3.19 4.78
CA THR A 171 20.18 -2.40 5.93
C THR A 171 20.31 -0.91 5.68
N ASP A 172 20.47 -0.50 4.45
CA ASP A 172 20.64 0.91 4.08
C ASP A 172 19.78 1.23 2.84
N ASN A 173 19.63 2.51 2.54
CA ASN A 173 18.83 2.99 1.41
C ASN A 173 19.62 2.99 0.08
N THR A 174 20.67 2.21 -0.03
CA THR A 174 21.38 2.01 -1.31
C THR A 174 20.45 1.33 -2.32
N THR A 175 20.42 1.89 -3.49
CA THR A 175 19.74 1.35 -4.67
C THR A 175 20.80 0.97 -5.70
N GLY A 176 20.48 0.15 -6.66
CA GLY A 176 21.45 -0.21 -7.70
C GLY A 176 21.75 -1.70 -7.77
N THR A 177 20.73 -2.50 -7.54
CA THR A 177 20.72 -3.93 -7.88
C THR A 177 20.31 -4.11 -9.35
N SER A 178 20.62 -5.27 -9.90
CA SER A 178 20.13 -5.69 -11.24
C SER A 178 18.81 -6.46 -11.19
N GLY A 179 18.25 -6.67 -10.00
CA GLY A 179 17.02 -7.43 -9.82
C GLY A 179 15.75 -6.62 -10.06
N THR A 180 14.63 -7.30 -10.08
CA THR A 180 13.29 -6.74 -10.32
C THR A 180 12.30 -7.21 -9.26
N VAL A 181 11.25 -6.43 -9.03
CA VAL A 181 10.08 -6.78 -8.22
C VAL A 181 8.81 -6.57 -9.04
N TYR A 182 7.72 -7.24 -8.65
CA TYR A 182 6.39 -6.88 -9.13
C TYR A 182 5.73 -5.89 -8.19
N LEU A 183 5.12 -4.85 -8.78
CA LEU A 183 4.51 -3.74 -8.06
C LEU A 183 3.07 -3.52 -8.50
N TRP A 184 2.19 -3.25 -7.54
CA TRP A 184 0.78 -2.99 -7.77
C TRP A 184 0.24 -2.00 -6.71
N GLY A 185 -0.76 -1.20 -7.05
CA GLY A 185 -1.63 -0.53 -6.12
C GLY A 185 -0.94 0.46 -5.16
N ALA A 186 -0.31 1.50 -5.70
CA ALA A 186 0.23 2.60 -4.91
C ALA A 186 -0.88 3.39 -4.20
N GLN A 187 -0.72 3.68 -2.91
CA GLN A 187 -1.68 4.47 -2.15
C GLN A 187 -0.98 5.34 -1.11
N PHE A 188 -1.34 6.62 -1.10
CA PHE A 188 -0.94 7.55 -0.04
C PHE A 188 -2.18 8.22 0.52
N GLU A 189 -2.35 8.13 1.82
CA GLU A 189 -3.49 8.69 2.56
C GLU A 189 -3.00 9.51 3.75
N ALA A 190 -3.70 10.61 4.03
CA ALA A 190 -3.55 11.27 5.33
C ALA A 190 -4.07 10.33 6.44
N GLY A 191 -3.34 10.27 7.57
CA GLY A 191 -3.66 9.40 8.69
C GLY A 191 -2.56 8.38 8.97
N SER A 192 -2.70 7.62 10.05
CA SER A 192 -1.67 6.74 10.58
C SER A 192 -1.66 5.33 9.95
N THR A 193 -2.74 4.93 9.32
CA THR A 193 -2.88 3.60 8.71
C THR A 193 -3.52 3.70 7.33
N PRO A 194 -3.14 2.85 6.36
CA PRO A 194 -3.81 2.81 5.08
C PRO A 194 -5.16 2.08 5.20
N SER A 195 -6.17 2.60 4.52
CA SER A 195 -7.46 1.92 4.32
C SER A 195 -7.37 0.87 3.21
N SER A 196 -8.48 0.25 2.83
CA SER A 196 -8.55 -0.58 1.63
C SER A 196 -8.08 0.18 0.39
N TYR A 197 -7.51 -0.54 -0.57
CA TYR A 197 -6.99 0.08 -1.78
C TYR A 197 -8.06 0.86 -2.54
N ILE A 198 -7.71 2.11 -2.86
CA ILE A 198 -8.54 3.05 -3.63
C ILE A 198 -7.83 3.31 -4.95
N PRO A 199 -8.28 2.72 -6.06
CA PRO A 199 -7.66 2.92 -7.36
C PRO A 199 -7.82 4.36 -7.84
N THR A 200 -6.78 4.88 -8.50
CA THR A 200 -6.78 6.21 -9.11
C THR A 200 -6.24 6.16 -10.53
N THR A 201 -6.74 7.05 -11.36
CA THR A 201 -6.21 7.35 -12.70
C THR A 201 -5.59 8.75 -12.70
N SER A 202 -6.00 9.64 -13.58
CA SER A 202 -5.47 11.01 -13.68
C SER A 202 -5.86 11.96 -12.52
N ALA A 203 -6.77 11.55 -11.65
CA ALA A 203 -7.21 12.30 -10.49
C ALA A 203 -7.14 11.46 -9.21
N THR A 204 -7.03 12.12 -8.05
CA THR A 204 -7.22 11.49 -6.74
C THR A 204 -8.64 10.96 -6.61
N ALA A 205 -8.82 9.89 -5.83
CA ALA A 205 -10.13 9.29 -5.61
C ALA A 205 -10.41 9.15 -4.12
N THR A 206 -11.65 9.40 -3.74
CA THR A 206 -12.11 9.27 -2.35
C THR A 206 -13.10 8.12 -2.24
N ARG A 207 -12.84 7.19 -1.35
CA ARG A 207 -13.82 6.23 -0.86
C ARG A 207 -14.61 6.92 0.25
N ALA A 208 -15.93 6.99 0.10
CA ALA A 208 -16.80 7.55 1.13
C ALA A 208 -16.82 6.66 2.39
N ALA A 209 -17.17 7.26 3.52
CA ALA A 209 -17.44 6.50 4.74
C ALA A 209 -18.59 5.52 4.53
N GLU A 210 -18.42 4.31 5.04
CA GLU A 210 -19.47 3.30 5.00
C GLU A 210 -20.46 3.52 6.16
N THR A 211 -21.74 3.25 5.92
CA THR A 211 -22.77 3.32 6.94
C THR A 211 -23.33 1.91 7.19
N LEU A 212 -23.25 1.45 8.43
CA LEU A 212 -23.87 0.21 8.87
C LEU A 212 -25.14 0.56 9.64
N THR A 213 -26.31 0.18 9.12
CA THR A 213 -27.58 0.34 9.81
C THR A 213 -28.27 -1.01 9.92
N VAL A 214 -28.78 -1.31 11.11
CA VAL A 214 -29.70 -2.42 11.32
C VAL A 214 -31.10 -1.84 11.39
N PRO A 215 -32.01 -2.18 10.44
CA PRO A 215 -33.39 -1.72 10.50
C PRO A 215 -34.04 -2.07 11.85
N ALA A 216 -34.80 -1.16 12.42
CA ALA A 216 -35.42 -1.36 13.72
C ALA A 216 -36.32 -2.63 13.79
N ALA A 217 -36.91 -3.03 12.66
CA ALA A 217 -37.69 -4.25 12.54
C ALA A 217 -36.85 -5.55 12.71
N ASN A 218 -35.53 -5.46 12.51
CA ASN A 218 -34.61 -6.60 12.64
C ASN A 218 -33.88 -6.62 13.99
N LEU A 219 -34.10 -5.62 14.83
CA LEU A 219 -33.58 -5.61 16.20
C LEU A 219 -34.58 -6.37 17.09
N PRO A 220 -34.12 -7.31 17.92
CA PRO A 220 -34.95 -7.90 18.97
C PRO A 220 -35.17 -6.84 20.06
N TYR A 221 -35.92 -5.81 19.73
CA TYR A 221 -36.19 -4.71 20.64
C TYR A 221 -37.44 -5.02 21.46
N ASP A 222 -37.27 -5.23 22.76
CA ASP A 222 -38.33 -5.24 23.75
C ASP A 222 -38.17 -3.98 24.60
N ASN A 223 -39.11 -3.04 24.48
CA ASN A 223 -39.09 -1.79 25.26
C ASN A 223 -39.35 -1.98 26.75
N THR A 224 -39.73 -3.20 27.18
CA THR A 224 -39.99 -3.54 28.56
C THR A 224 -38.83 -4.29 29.20
N ASN A 225 -37.94 -4.92 28.42
CA ASN A 225 -36.83 -5.73 28.89
C ASN A 225 -35.56 -5.44 28.07
N MET A 226 -34.89 -4.34 28.37
CA MET A 226 -33.62 -4.01 27.76
C MET A 226 -32.48 -4.39 28.72
N SER A 227 -31.62 -5.33 28.32
CA SER A 227 -30.32 -5.56 28.94
C SER A 227 -29.18 -5.12 28.01
N ILE A 228 -28.32 -4.26 28.51
CA ILE A 228 -27.03 -3.91 27.86
C ILE A 228 -25.99 -4.78 28.56
N GLN A 229 -25.38 -5.69 27.80
CA GLN A 229 -24.21 -6.48 28.22
C GLN A 229 -22.93 -5.82 27.73
#